data_fb3bde89b0c1df5f038db131b44bfa0e
#
_entry.id   fb3bde89b0c1df5f038db131b44bfa0e
#
_cell.length_a   1.000
_cell.length_b   1.000
_cell.length_c   1.000
_cell.angle_alpha   90.00
_cell.angle_beta   90.00
_cell.angle_gamma   90.00
#
_symmetry.space_group_name_H-M   'P 1'
#
loop_
_entity.id
_entity.type
_entity.pdbx_description
1 polymer ?
#
loop_
_entity_poly.entity_id
_entity_poly.type
_entity_poly.pdbx_seq_one_letter_code
_entity_poly.pdbx_strand_id
1 'polypeptide(L)'
;CQKPFAENMEDARAMVSAVNLSGKTLMVHENFRWQSPIQAALKIVKSGAIGAPFFGRVSFRSGYDVFSGQPYLADGARFIIEDLGIHILDIARAFFGDVQSITATIKRINPSIQGEDVATMLLTHHTGVTSIVDCSYATRRKPETFPQSLLEIDGTIGTLRLDADFKLTVQAKTQNEQDVSPKLLPWAEKPWHNIQES
;
A
#
# COMPACT_ATOMS: atom_id res chain seq x y z
N CYS A 1 -1.53 14.47 11.94
CA CYS A 1 -0.07 14.35 11.90
C CYS A 1 0.39 13.67 10.61
N GLN A 2 1.66 13.78 10.25
CA GLN A 2 2.28 13.07 9.14
C GLN A 2 2.51 11.59 9.47
N LYS A 3 2.78 10.81 8.42
CA LYS A 3 3.32 9.46 8.54
C LYS A 3 4.86 9.53 8.77
N PRO A 4 5.46 8.58 9.48
CA PRO A 4 4.82 7.58 10.33
C PRO A 4 4.08 8.23 11.51
N PHE A 5 3.06 7.55 12.06
CA PHE A 5 2.22 8.09 13.12
C PHE A 5 3.00 8.46 14.38
N ALA A 6 3.99 7.66 14.74
CA ALA A 6 4.90 7.88 15.84
C ALA A 6 6.19 7.06 15.61
N GLU A 7 7.26 7.37 16.32
CA GLU A 7 8.54 6.66 16.22
C GLU A 7 8.49 5.26 16.87
N ASN A 8 7.60 5.06 17.84
CA ASN A 8 7.43 3.80 18.55
C ASN A 8 6.00 3.62 19.07
N MET A 9 5.70 2.43 19.57
CA MET A 9 4.36 2.08 20.07
C MET A 9 3.95 2.79 21.36
N GLU A 10 4.90 3.19 22.18
CA GLU A 10 4.63 3.92 23.43
C GLU A 10 4.12 5.30 23.11
N ASP A 11 4.82 6.04 22.25
CA ASP A 11 4.40 7.36 21.79
C ASP A 11 3.07 7.30 21.03
N ALA A 12 2.88 6.30 20.17
CA ALA A 12 1.62 6.11 19.46
C ALA A 12 0.45 5.96 20.44
N ARG A 13 0.60 5.14 21.48
CA ARG A 13 -0.43 4.96 22.51
C ARG A 13 -0.65 6.22 23.33
N ALA A 14 0.40 6.95 23.68
CA ALA A 14 0.30 8.22 24.38
C ALA A 14 -0.49 9.26 23.57
N MET A 15 -0.20 9.37 22.26
CA MET A 15 -0.94 10.25 21.35
C MET A 15 -2.42 9.88 21.27
N VAL A 16 -2.76 8.59 21.08
CA VAL A 16 -4.15 8.12 21.05
C VAL A 16 -4.85 8.43 22.37
N SER A 17 -4.19 8.19 23.51
CA SER A 17 -4.75 8.48 24.83
C SER A 17 -5.03 9.97 25.01
N ALA A 18 -4.10 10.83 24.64
CA ALA A 18 -4.25 12.29 24.72
C ALA A 18 -5.43 12.78 23.85
N VAL A 19 -5.57 12.24 22.64
CA VAL A 19 -6.69 12.57 21.75
C VAL A 19 -8.03 12.15 22.36
N ASN A 20 -8.13 10.93 22.88
CA ASN A 20 -9.34 10.44 23.53
C ASN A 20 -9.74 11.31 24.74
N LEU A 21 -8.77 11.71 25.56
CA LEU A 21 -9.03 12.60 26.70
C LEU A 21 -9.46 14.01 26.27
N SER A 22 -8.93 14.51 25.17
CA SER A 22 -9.26 15.86 24.67
C SER A 22 -10.63 15.96 24.00
N GLY A 23 -11.21 14.83 23.58
CA GLY A 23 -12.44 14.78 22.76
C GLY A 23 -12.26 15.38 21.36
N LYS A 24 -11.03 15.56 20.90
CA LYS A 24 -10.70 16.08 19.57
C LYS A 24 -10.45 14.96 18.56
N THR A 25 -10.45 15.30 17.29
CA THR A 25 -10.11 14.36 16.21
C THR A 25 -8.63 14.48 15.87
N LEU A 26 -7.97 13.33 15.76
CA LEU A 26 -6.62 13.21 15.18
C LEU A 26 -6.71 12.46 13.87
N MET A 27 -6.13 13.03 12.83
CA MET A 27 -6.01 12.39 11.53
C MET A 27 -4.54 12.09 11.24
N VAL A 28 -4.24 10.87 10.81
CA VAL A 28 -2.94 10.50 10.25
C VAL A 28 -2.98 10.73 8.74
N HIS A 29 -1.99 11.43 8.22
CA HIS A 29 -1.93 11.78 6.79
C HIS A 29 -1.39 10.62 5.97
N GLU A 30 -2.16 9.51 5.93
CA GLU A 30 -1.93 8.35 5.07
C GLU A 30 -2.77 8.49 3.80
N ASN A 31 -2.12 8.55 2.65
CA ASN A 31 -2.77 8.95 1.40
C ASN A 31 -2.82 7.89 0.29
N PHE A 32 -2.03 6.81 0.35
CA PHE A 32 -1.94 5.86 -0.77
C PHE A 32 -3.26 5.12 -1.02
N ARG A 33 -4.00 4.75 0.03
CA ARG A 33 -5.31 4.11 -0.16
C ARG A 33 -6.32 4.99 -0.90
N TRP A 34 -6.13 6.31 -0.92
CA TRP A 34 -7.04 7.27 -1.54
C TRP A 34 -6.76 7.52 -3.02
N GLN A 35 -5.72 6.90 -3.58
CA GLN A 35 -5.49 6.94 -5.03
C GLN A 35 -6.71 6.40 -5.80
N SER A 36 -7.09 7.08 -6.89
CA SER A 36 -8.28 6.71 -7.68
C SER A 36 -8.33 5.23 -8.09
N PRO A 37 -7.23 4.60 -8.55
CA PRO A 37 -7.23 3.18 -8.88
C PRO A 37 -7.47 2.27 -7.67
N ILE A 38 -6.91 2.62 -6.51
CA ILE A 38 -7.11 1.88 -5.27
C ILE A 38 -8.58 1.97 -4.82
N GLN A 39 -9.17 3.17 -4.88
CA GLN A 39 -10.58 3.37 -4.54
C GLN A 39 -11.52 2.64 -5.52
N ALA A 40 -11.20 2.65 -6.82
CA ALA A 40 -11.94 1.87 -7.81
C ALA A 40 -11.86 0.37 -7.53
N ALA A 41 -10.66 -0.15 -7.26
CA ALA A 41 -10.45 -1.54 -6.88
C ALA A 41 -11.23 -1.94 -5.62
N LEU A 42 -11.22 -1.09 -4.58
CA LEU A 42 -12.00 -1.31 -3.36
C LEU A 42 -13.51 -1.39 -3.63
N LYS A 43 -14.04 -0.53 -4.51
CA LYS A 43 -15.46 -0.56 -4.91
C LYS A 43 -15.80 -1.87 -5.63
N ILE A 44 -14.92 -2.34 -6.53
CA ILE A 44 -15.11 -3.59 -7.28
C ILE A 44 -15.10 -4.78 -6.33
N VAL A 45 -14.14 -4.88 -5.43
CA VAL A 45 -14.10 -5.97 -4.44
C VAL A 45 -15.35 -5.96 -3.55
N LYS A 46 -15.75 -4.78 -3.05
CA LYS A 46 -16.96 -4.62 -2.22
C LYS A 46 -18.26 -4.94 -2.97
N SER A 47 -18.31 -4.77 -4.29
CA SER A 47 -19.48 -5.13 -5.09
C SER A 47 -19.66 -6.65 -5.26
N GLY A 48 -18.66 -7.45 -4.87
CA GLY A 48 -18.66 -8.90 -5.05
C GLY A 48 -18.32 -9.36 -6.47
N ALA A 49 -17.81 -8.48 -7.34
CA ALA A 49 -17.50 -8.80 -8.74
C ALA A 49 -16.50 -9.95 -8.92
N ILE A 50 -15.61 -10.17 -7.94
CA ILE A 50 -14.67 -11.29 -7.90
C ILE A 50 -15.05 -12.36 -6.87
N GLY A 51 -16.21 -12.22 -6.20
CA GLY A 51 -16.62 -13.08 -5.08
C GLY A 51 -15.86 -12.77 -3.80
N ALA A 52 -15.77 -13.75 -2.90
CA ALA A 52 -15.04 -13.60 -1.64
C ALA A 52 -13.51 -13.67 -1.88
N PRO A 53 -12.75 -12.64 -1.53
CA PRO A 53 -11.28 -12.70 -1.59
C PRO A 53 -10.73 -13.82 -0.70
N PHE A 54 -9.72 -14.55 -1.19
CA PHE A 54 -9.01 -15.57 -0.41
C PHE A 54 -7.49 -15.36 -0.42
N PHE A 55 -6.97 -14.65 -1.42
CA PHE A 55 -5.56 -14.29 -1.53
C PHE A 55 -5.43 -12.86 -2.04
N GLY A 56 -4.35 -12.17 -1.63
CA GLY A 56 -4.00 -10.88 -2.17
C GLY A 56 -2.51 -10.62 -2.19
N ARG A 57 -2.08 -9.75 -3.12
CA ARG A 57 -0.74 -9.20 -3.14
C ARG A 57 -0.80 -7.69 -3.31
N VAL A 58 -0.08 -6.98 -2.46
CA VAL A 58 0.10 -5.53 -2.53
C VAL A 58 1.59 -5.25 -2.64
N SER A 59 2.01 -4.65 -3.75
CA SER A 59 3.43 -4.47 -4.05
C SER A 59 3.75 -3.01 -4.37
N PHE A 60 4.88 -2.54 -3.87
CA PHE A 60 5.52 -1.33 -4.36
C PHE A 60 6.99 -1.63 -4.67
N ARG A 61 7.35 -1.59 -5.93
CA ARG A 61 8.69 -1.97 -6.38
C ARG A 61 9.19 -0.96 -7.39
N SER A 62 10.25 -0.23 -7.06
CA SER A 62 10.78 0.90 -7.81
C SER A 62 12.30 0.90 -7.78
N GLY A 63 12.92 1.53 -8.77
CA GLY A 63 14.34 1.89 -8.77
C GLY A 63 14.55 3.39 -8.66
N TYR A 64 13.49 4.13 -8.27
CA TYR A 64 13.56 5.57 -8.10
C TYR A 64 14.56 5.96 -7.01
N ASP A 65 15.38 6.96 -7.29
CA ASP A 65 16.33 7.52 -6.33
C ASP A 65 15.63 8.48 -5.37
N VAL A 66 15.11 7.92 -4.28
CA VAL A 66 14.43 8.70 -3.24
C VAL A 66 15.44 9.55 -2.44
N PHE A 67 16.70 9.13 -2.37
CA PHE A 67 17.71 9.78 -1.54
C PHE A 67 18.15 11.14 -2.09
N SER A 68 18.09 11.35 -3.41
CA SER A 68 18.35 12.66 -4.01
C SER A 68 17.37 13.74 -3.53
N GLY A 69 16.12 13.37 -3.22
CA GLY A 69 15.10 14.28 -2.68
C GLY A 69 15.04 14.31 -1.16
N GLN A 70 15.43 13.20 -0.51
CA GLN A 70 15.30 12.97 0.93
C GLN A 70 16.56 12.28 1.48
N PRO A 71 17.72 13.00 1.56
CA PRO A 71 19.00 12.37 1.93
C PRO A 71 19.00 11.74 3.33
N TYR A 72 18.19 12.26 4.25
CA TYR A 72 18.08 11.77 5.62
C TYR A 72 17.61 10.30 5.72
N LEU A 73 16.92 9.80 4.69
CA LEU A 73 16.47 8.41 4.64
C LEU A 73 17.63 7.41 4.55
N ALA A 74 18.81 7.84 4.09
CA ALA A 74 19.98 6.98 4.00
C ALA A 74 20.60 6.67 5.37
N ASP A 75 20.42 7.55 6.35
CA ASP A 75 21.03 7.48 7.68
C ASP A 75 20.15 6.74 8.71
N GLY A 76 18.89 6.49 8.37
CA GLY A 76 17.94 5.80 9.24
C GLY A 76 18.28 4.31 9.42
N ALA A 77 18.31 3.82 10.66
CA ALA A 77 18.54 2.40 10.96
C ALA A 77 17.39 1.50 10.45
N ARG A 78 16.21 2.07 10.22
CA ARG A 78 15.00 1.47 9.59
C ARG A 78 14.61 2.36 8.43
N PHE A 79 14.22 1.78 7.30
CA PHE A 79 13.95 2.60 6.13
C PHE A 79 12.66 2.19 5.41
N ILE A 80 12.70 1.14 4.55
CA ILE A 80 11.63 0.95 3.57
C ILE A 80 10.29 0.61 4.20
N ILE A 81 10.27 -0.08 5.35
CA ILE A 81 9.00 -0.39 6.02
C ILE A 81 8.37 0.88 6.60
N GLU A 82 9.15 1.75 7.21
CA GLU A 82 8.66 3.00 7.82
C GLU A 82 8.33 4.06 6.78
N ASP A 83 9.08 4.12 5.68
CA ASP A 83 8.85 5.11 4.64
C ASP A 83 7.70 4.72 3.71
N LEU A 84 7.72 3.48 3.21
CA LEU A 84 6.85 2.99 2.16
C LEU A 84 5.95 1.83 2.58
N GLY A 85 6.47 0.91 3.39
CA GLY A 85 5.76 -0.28 3.83
C GLY A 85 4.44 0.03 4.54
N ILE A 86 4.41 1.11 5.32
CA ILE A 86 3.18 1.58 5.99
C ILE A 86 2.04 1.85 5.02
N HIS A 87 2.32 2.43 3.84
CA HIS A 87 1.32 2.70 2.82
C HIS A 87 0.69 1.43 2.25
N ILE A 88 1.53 0.45 1.90
CA ILE A 88 1.03 -0.79 1.30
C ILE A 88 0.43 -1.75 2.35
N LEU A 89 0.87 -1.69 3.61
CA LEU A 89 0.21 -2.36 4.73
C LEU A 89 -1.19 -1.78 4.99
N ASP A 90 -1.33 -0.47 4.90
CA ASP A 90 -2.60 0.23 5.02
C ASP A 90 -3.56 -0.16 3.88
N ILE A 91 -3.08 -0.26 2.65
CA ILE A 91 -3.85 -0.76 1.51
C ILE A 91 -4.29 -2.21 1.76
N ALA A 92 -3.38 -3.10 2.18
CA ALA A 92 -3.73 -4.49 2.47
C ALA A 92 -4.84 -4.60 3.54
N ARG A 93 -4.76 -3.82 4.62
CA ARG A 93 -5.81 -3.75 5.63
C ARG A 93 -7.14 -3.21 5.10
N ALA A 94 -7.10 -2.27 4.16
CA ALA A 94 -8.32 -1.73 3.53
C ALA A 94 -9.08 -2.78 2.69
N PHE A 95 -8.35 -3.71 2.06
CA PHE A 95 -8.94 -4.80 1.26
C PHE A 95 -9.33 -6.02 2.10
N PHE A 96 -8.49 -6.41 3.05
CA PHE A 96 -8.60 -7.74 3.69
C PHE A 96 -8.93 -7.68 5.18
N GLY A 97 -9.02 -6.48 5.75
CA GLY A 97 -9.29 -6.29 7.18
C GLY A 97 -8.05 -6.41 8.06
N ASP A 98 -8.27 -6.47 9.37
CA ASP A 98 -7.20 -6.48 10.35
C ASP A 98 -6.35 -7.75 10.28
N VAL A 99 -5.05 -7.58 10.57
CA VAL A 99 -4.05 -8.64 10.51
C VAL A 99 -4.03 -9.42 11.82
N GLN A 100 -4.12 -10.73 11.71
CA GLN A 100 -3.99 -11.68 12.82
C GLN A 100 -2.53 -12.02 13.12
N SER A 101 -1.74 -12.27 12.05
CA SER A 101 -0.32 -12.59 12.17
C SER A 101 0.48 -12.10 10.99
N ILE A 102 1.76 -11.83 11.22
CA ILE A 102 2.71 -11.36 10.20
C ILE A 102 4.05 -12.09 10.34
N THR A 103 4.60 -12.49 9.21
CA THR A 103 5.99 -12.96 9.09
C THR A 103 6.69 -12.08 8.06
N ALA A 104 7.84 -11.53 8.41
CA ALA A 104 8.56 -10.58 7.55
C ALA A 104 10.01 -10.98 7.34
N THR A 105 10.53 -10.66 6.15
CA THR A 105 11.96 -10.69 5.83
C THR A 105 12.36 -9.35 5.26
N ILE A 106 13.57 -8.89 5.63
CA ILE A 106 14.15 -7.64 5.14
C ILE A 106 15.53 -7.90 4.54
N LYS A 107 15.92 -7.03 3.62
CA LYS A 107 17.27 -7.01 3.05
C LYS A 107 17.72 -5.58 2.82
N ARG A 108 19.02 -5.36 2.94
CA ARG A 108 19.71 -4.16 2.48
C ARG A 108 20.51 -4.53 1.24
N ILE A 109 20.12 -4.00 0.09
CA ILE A 109 20.79 -4.21 -1.20
C ILE A 109 21.71 -3.04 -1.52
N ASN A 110 21.29 -1.81 -1.22
CA ASN A 110 22.12 -0.62 -1.37
C ASN A 110 23.13 -0.53 -0.21
N PRO A 111 24.44 -0.65 -0.46
CA PRO A 111 25.46 -0.58 0.61
C PRO A 111 25.64 0.83 1.19
N SER A 112 25.13 1.86 0.52
CA SER A 112 25.31 3.27 0.90
C SER A 112 24.28 3.77 1.92
N ILE A 113 23.35 2.92 2.36
CA ILE A 113 22.33 3.27 3.34
C ILE A 113 22.47 2.42 4.60
N GLN A 114 21.81 2.82 5.70
CA GLN A 114 21.87 2.09 6.96
C GLN A 114 20.74 1.05 7.09
N GLY A 115 19.51 1.45 6.76
CA GLY A 115 18.31 0.61 6.87
C GLY A 115 18.12 -0.36 5.70
N GLU A 116 17.05 -1.12 5.75
CA GLU A 116 16.62 -2.04 4.70
C GLU A 116 15.95 -1.29 3.53
N ASP A 117 16.23 -1.69 2.29
CA ASP A 117 15.60 -1.18 1.06
C ASP A 117 14.74 -2.24 0.35
N VAL A 118 14.59 -3.42 0.96
CA VAL A 118 13.70 -4.49 0.50
C VAL A 118 13.02 -5.11 1.71
N ALA A 119 11.69 -5.27 1.64
CA ALA A 119 10.92 -6.02 2.63
C ALA A 119 9.86 -6.87 1.95
N THR A 120 9.63 -8.07 2.49
CA THR A 120 8.53 -8.95 2.09
C THR A 120 7.84 -9.45 3.34
N MET A 121 6.52 -9.33 3.38
CA MET A 121 5.69 -9.65 4.53
C MET A 121 4.57 -10.58 4.10
N LEU A 122 4.40 -11.68 4.80
CA LEU A 122 3.26 -12.59 4.68
C LEU A 122 2.30 -12.30 5.82
N LEU A 123 1.05 -11.97 5.49
CA LEU A 123 0.01 -11.63 6.44
C LEU A 123 -1.11 -12.66 6.41
N THR A 124 -1.60 -13.05 7.58
CA THR A 124 -2.88 -13.74 7.74
C THR A 124 -3.87 -12.75 8.37
N HIS A 125 -5.02 -12.58 7.75
CA HIS A 125 -6.06 -11.67 8.22
C HIS A 125 -7.13 -12.38 9.04
N HIS A 126 -7.79 -11.68 9.96
CA HIS A 126 -8.91 -12.23 10.74
C HIS A 126 -10.07 -12.68 9.86
N THR A 127 -10.18 -12.21 8.64
CA THR A 127 -11.14 -12.65 7.63
C THR A 127 -10.81 -14.03 7.03
N GLY A 128 -9.64 -14.60 7.33
CA GLY A 128 -9.11 -15.82 6.73
C GLY A 128 -8.32 -15.60 5.44
N VAL A 129 -8.28 -14.39 4.91
CA VAL A 129 -7.47 -14.06 3.73
C VAL A 129 -5.99 -14.10 4.07
N THR A 130 -5.19 -14.65 3.15
CA THR A 130 -3.72 -14.55 3.19
C THR A 130 -3.28 -13.49 2.19
N SER A 131 -2.36 -12.61 2.58
CA SER A 131 -1.78 -11.64 1.65
C SER A 131 -0.27 -11.54 1.73
N ILE A 132 0.34 -11.18 0.59
CA ILE A 132 1.76 -10.82 0.50
C ILE A 132 1.83 -9.31 0.30
N VAL A 133 2.61 -8.66 1.15
CA VAL A 133 2.94 -7.24 1.04
C VAL A 133 4.43 -7.13 0.81
N ASP A 134 4.85 -6.55 -0.31
CA ASP A 134 6.26 -6.44 -0.64
C ASP A 134 6.66 -5.05 -1.17
N CYS A 135 7.78 -4.55 -0.72
CA CYS A 135 8.32 -3.27 -1.14
C CYS A 135 9.83 -3.33 -1.41
N SER A 136 10.27 -2.54 -2.39
CA SER A 136 11.66 -2.49 -2.79
C SER A 136 11.98 -1.17 -3.50
N TYR A 137 13.07 -0.52 -3.09
CA TYR A 137 13.74 0.52 -3.87
C TYR A 137 14.93 -0.01 -4.70
N ALA A 138 15.21 -1.31 -4.63
CA ALA A 138 16.28 -1.96 -5.40
C ALA A 138 15.80 -2.62 -6.71
N THR A 139 14.53 -2.44 -7.08
CA THR A 139 13.93 -3.07 -8.27
C THR A 139 14.00 -2.15 -9.48
N ARG A 140 14.61 -2.62 -10.56
CA ARG A 140 14.65 -1.88 -11.83
C ARG A 140 13.48 -2.32 -12.72
N ARG A 141 12.66 -1.36 -13.16
CA ARG A 141 11.47 -1.56 -14.01
C ARG A 141 11.49 -0.66 -15.23
N LYS A 142 10.77 -1.06 -16.28
CA LYS A 142 10.44 -0.23 -17.44
C LYS A 142 8.95 -0.42 -17.76
N PRO A 143 8.16 0.66 -17.84
CA PRO A 143 8.52 2.01 -17.40
C PRO A 143 8.73 2.09 -15.87
N GLU A 144 9.50 3.06 -15.41
CA GLU A 144 9.55 3.42 -14.00
C GLU A 144 8.36 4.34 -13.70
N THR A 145 7.45 3.90 -12.87
CA THR A 145 6.19 4.61 -12.57
C THR A 145 6.10 4.90 -11.07
N PHE A 146 6.89 5.84 -10.61
CA PHE A 146 6.87 6.28 -9.22
C PHE A 146 5.91 7.47 -9.03
N PRO A 147 5.07 7.49 -7.99
CA PRO A 147 4.75 6.40 -7.07
C PRO A 147 3.61 5.53 -7.60
N GLN A 148 3.79 4.21 -7.60
CA GLN A 148 2.75 3.28 -8.01
C GLN A 148 2.67 2.03 -7.14
N SER A 149 1.48 1.77 -6.58
CA SER A 149 1.14 0.50 -5.95
C SER A 149 0.54 -0.47 -6.96
N LEU A 150 0.94 -1.73 -6.90
CA LEU A 150 0.40 -2.82 -7.69
C LEU A 150 -0.45 -3.72 -6.81
N LEU A 151 -1.55 -4.25 -7.36
CA LEU A 151 -2.46 -5.17 -6.67
C LEU A 151 -2.70 -6.41 -7.50
N GLU A 152 -2.82 -7.54 -6.82
CA GLU A 152 -3.45 -8.75 -7.33
C GLU A 152 -4.34 -9.31 -6.23
N ILE A 153 -5.61 -9.55 -6.53
CA ILE A 153 -6.59 -10.05 -5.56
C ILE A 153 -7.36 -11.19 -6.19
N ASP A 154 -7.21 -12.39 -5.64
CA ASP A 154 -7.93 -13.57 -6.05
C ASP A 154 -9.19 -13.76 -5.20
N GLY A 155 -10.32 -13.82 -5.87
CA GLY A 155 -11.62 -14.11 -5.29
C GLY A 155 -12.21 -15.42 -5.82
N THR A 156 -13.26 -15.90 -5.22
CA THR A 156 -13.87 -17.21 -5.53
C THR A 156 -14.44 -17.33 -6.94
N ILE A 157 -14.72 -16.21 -7.62
CA ILE A 157 -15.29 -16.17 -8.98
C ILE A 157 -14.51 -15.27 -9.95
N GLY A 158 -13.41 -14.68 -9.54
CA GLY A 158 -12.59 -13.84 -10.42
C GLY A 158 -11.36 -13.28 -9.74
N THR A 159 -10.50 -12.65 -10.52
CA THR A 159 -9.26 -11.99 -10.09
C THR A 159 -9.31 -10.52 -10.50
N LEU A 160 -8.85 -9.65 -9.62
CA LEU A 160 -8.64 -8.23 -9.89
C LEU A 160 -7.14 -7.95 -9.91
N ARG A 161 -6.69 -7.14 -10.88
CA ARG A 161 -5.30 -6.67 -10.97
C ARG A 161 -5.24 -5.17 -11.18
N LEU A 162 -4.32 -4.53 -10.49
CA LEU A 162 -3.86 -3.19 -10.77
C LEU A 162 -2.38 -3.28 -11.16
N ASP A 163 -2.14 -3.14 -12.45
CA ASP A 163 -0.82 -3.24 -13.06
C ASP A 163 -0.15 -1.86 -13.22
N ALA A 164 1.00 -1.84 -13.89
CA ALA A 164 1.70 -0.64 -14.29
C ALA A 164 0.78 0.31 -15.08
N ASP A 165 1.10 1.60 -15.06
CA ASP A 165 0.33 2.67 -15.72
C ASP A 165 -1.13 2.78 -15.22
N PHE A 166 -1.38 2.33 -13.98
CA PHE A 166 -2.69 2.38 -13.32
C PHE A 166 -3.78 1.59 -14.04
N LYS A 167 -3.38 0.60 -14.83
CA LYS A 167 -4.32 -0.28 -15.52
C LYS A 167 -4.98 -1.22 -14.53
N LEU A 168 -6.30 -1.06 -14.35
CA LEU A 168 -7.12 -1.89 -13.48
C LEU A 168 -7.95 -2.85 -14.32
N THR A 169 -7.79 -4.15 -14.08
CA THR A 169 -8.52 -5.20 -14.81
C THR A 169 -9.24 -6.15 -13.87
N VAL A 170 -10.33 -6.73 -14.37
CA VAL A 170 -11.07 -7.81 -13.72
C VAL A 170 -11.22 -8.96 -14.68
N GLN A 171 -10.81 -10.15 -14.26
CA GLN A 171 -11.01 -11.41 -14.95
C GLN A 171 -12.04 -12.23 -14.17
N ALA A 172 -13.30 -12.26 -14.62
CA ALA A 172 -14.31 -13.14 -14.05
C ALA A 172 -14.25 -14.53 -14.69
N LYS A 173 -14.71 -15.55 -13.95
CA LYS A 173 -14.62 -16.97 -14.36
C LYS A 173 -15.26 -17.28 -15.71
N THR A 174 -16.30 -16.52 -16.10
CA THR A 174 -17.10 -16.78 -17.31
C THR A 174 -17.01 -15.66 -18.35
N GLN A 175 -16.13 -14.67 -18.17
CA GLN A 175 -16.02 -13.50 -19.03
C GLN A 175 -14.56 -13.28 -19.42
N ASN A 176 -14.35 -12.60 -20.54
CA ASN A 176 -13.00 -12.12 -20.89
C ASN A 176 -12.56 -11.05 -19.90
N GLU A 177 -11.25 -10.87 -19.77
CA GLU A 177 -10.67 -9.79 -18.97
C GLU A 177 -11.26 -8.44 -19.40
N GLN A 178 -11.71 -7.67 -18.44
CA GLN A 178 -12.29 -6.34 -18.64
C GLN A 178 -11.35 -5.28 -18.06
N ASP A 179 -11.09 -4.26 -18.86
CA ASP A 179 -10.44 -3.04 -18.38
C ASP A 179 -11.48 -2.18 -17.68
N VAL A 180 -11.28 -1.97 -16.39
CA VAL A 180 -12.15 -1.19 -15.50
C VAL A 180 -11.40 -0.01 -14.88
N SER A 181 -10.32 0.41 -15.53
CA SER A 181 -9.47 1.51 -15.08
C SER A 181 -10.31 2.79 -14.90
N PRO A 182 -10.18 3.48 -13.76
CA PRO A 182 -10.86 4.74 -13.58
C PRO A 182 -10.22 5.82 -14.46
N LYS A 183 -11.00 6.82 -14.83
CA LYS A 183 -10.45 8.02 -15.45
C LYS A 183 -9.54 8.71 -14.43
N LEU A 184 -8.25 8.76 -14.73
CA LEU A 184 -7.30 9.51 -13.92
C LEU A 184 -7.51 11.00 -14.18
N LEU A 185 -7.52 11.80 -13.12
CA LEU A 185 -7.43 13.25 -13.25
C LEU A 185 -5.99 13.60 -13.66
N PRO A 186 -5.75 14.69 -14.43
CA PRO A 186 -4.41 15.04 -14.93
C PRO A 186 -3.32 15.16 -13.84
N TRP A 187 -3.73 15.37 -12.61
CA TRP A 187 -2.89 15.48 -11.42
C TRP A 187 -3.05 14.29 -10.45
N ALA A 188 -3.98 13.36 -10.70
CA ALA A 188 -4.23 12.16 -9.89
C ALA A 188 -3.16 11.06 -10.06
N GLU A 189 -2.19 11.27 -10.93
CA GLU A 189 -0.94 10.52 -10.96
C GLU A 189 -0.12 10.72 -9.67
N LYS A 190 -0.49 11.74 -8.87
CA LYS A 190 0.15 12.04 -7.58
C LYS A 190 -0.79 11.65 -6.43
N PRO A 191 -0.37 10.79 -5.50
CA PRO A 191 -1.24 10.23 -4.45
C PRO A 191 -1.97 11.26 -3.57
N TRP A 192 -1.41 12.44 -3.39
CA TRP A 192 -1.93 13.47 -2.49
C TRP A 192 -3.06 14.34 -3.05
N HIS A 193 -3.44 14.18 -4.29
CA HIS A 193 -4.50 15.01 -4.86
C HIS A 193 -5.91 14.60 -4.44
N ASN A 194 -6.15 13.32 -4.20
CA ASN A 194 -7.47 12.83 -3.80
C ASN A 194 -7.88 13.26 -2.38
N ILE A 195 -6.94 13.74 -1.57
CA ILE A 195 -7.21 14.21 -0.20
C ILE A 195 -7.86 15.61 -0.19
N GLN A 196 -7.69 16.39 -1.28
CA GLN A 196 -8.25 17.74 -1.36
C GLN A 196 -9.71 17.76 -1.85
N GLU A 197 -10.22 16.66 -2.36
CA GLU A 197 -11.59 16.53 -2.88
C GLU A 197 -12.53 15.74 -1.95
N SER A 198 -12.03 15.19 -0.85
CA SER A 198 -12.78 14.46 0.17
C SER A 198 -13.00 15.28 1.43
#